data_7a9b3921f67f648a8519867ce2aad6d0
#
_entry.id   7a9b3921f67f648a8519867ce2aad6d0
#
_cell.length_a   1.000
_cell.length_b   1.000
_cell.length_c   1.000
_cell.angle_alpha   90.00
_cell.angle_beta   90.00
_cell.angle_gamma   90.00
#
_symmetry.space_group_name_H-M   'P 1'
#
loop_
_entity.id
_entity.type
_entity.pdbx_description
1 polymer ?
#
loop_
_entity_poly.entity_id
_entity_poly.type
_entity_poly.pdbx_seq_one_letter_code
_entity_poly.pdbx_strand_id
1 'polypeptide(L)'
;MKNILEVKNLSYSFGNNPILKNINIHVNENEMVAIVGSSGVGKSTLFNLIAGVLKKQTGEITIDGSNDYIGKVAYMLQKDLLFEHKTIINNVILPLIIAKVNKKEALEEGNKILKQFNLDKYANKYPQQLSGGMRQRVALIRTYMFKRKIFLLDEAFSALDAITKIELHKWYLDLKKGFNLTTLLITHDIEEAVFLSDRIYILGNKPGEIIGEIKIEINPNEDIDVQRLFYKKEILNIMNIE
;
A
#
# COMPACT_ATOMS: atom_id res chain seq x y z
N MET A 1 18.57 0.26 10.27
CA MET A 1 17.51 1.03 9.54
C MET A 1 16.61 1.68 10.56
N LYS A 2 16.01 2.84 10.26
CA LYS A 2 15.12 3.57 11.19
C LYS A 2 13.70 3.05 11.03
N ASN A 3 13.05 2.60 12.14
CA ASN A 3 11.62 2.29 12.13
C ASN A 3 10.82 3.58 11.91
N ILE A 4 10.00 3.62 10.87
CA ILE A 4 9.14 4.77 10.57
C ILE A 4 7.68 4.53 10.97
N LEU A 5 7.21 3.28 10.91
CA LEU A 5 5.93 2.83 11.43
C LEU A 5 6.17 1.69 12.41
N GLU A 6 5.54 1.75 13.56
CA GLU A 6 5.57 0.67 14.54
C GLU A 6 4.17 0.47 15.13
N VAL A 7 3.74 -0.77 15.20
CA VAL A 7 2.48 -1.21 15.82
C VAL A 7 2.84 -2.23 16.90
N LYS A 8 2.42 -1.98 18.14
CA LYS A 8 2.72 -2.85 19.30
C LYS A 8 1.45 -3.27 20.02
N ASN A 9 1.32 -4.57 20.26
CA ASN A 9 0.25 -5.19 21.07
C ASN A 9 -1.15 -4.70 20.68
N LEU A 10 -1.36 -4.42 19.38
CA LEU A 10 -2.61 -3.87 18.88
C LEU A 10 -3.67 -4.97 18.84
N SER A 11 -4.79 -4.74 19.55
CA SER A 11 -5.98 -5.59 19.46
C SER A 11 -7.20 -4.74 19.19
N TYR A 12 -8.18 -5.33 18.50
CA TYR A 12 -9.39 -4.62 18.09
C TYR A 12 -10.58 -5.56 17.95
N SER A 13 -11.76 -5.08 18.37
CA SER A 13 -13.04 -5.80 18.27
C SER A 13 -14.13 -4.88 17.73
N PHE A 14 -15.06 -5.42 16.95
CA PHE A 14 -16.33 -4.77 16.66
C PHE A 14 -17.36 -5.28 17.66
N GLY A 15 -17.70 -4.47 18.66
CA GLY A 15 -18.49 -4.90 19.80
C GLY A 15 -17.83 -6.07 20.52
N ASN A 16 -18.51 -7.21 20.63
CA ASN A 16 -18.00 -8.43 21.24
C ASN A 16 -17.25 -9.36 20.25
N ASN A 17 -17.12 -8.97 18.99
CA ASN A 17 -16.45 -9.80 17.99
C ASN A 17 -14.99 -9.39 17.82
N PRO A 18 -14.02 -10.18 18.34
CA PRO A 18 -12.60 -9.87 18.20
C PRO A 18 -12.15 -10.09 16.76
N ILE A 19 -11.49 -9.08 16.20
CA ILE A 19 -11.00 -9.07 14.81
C ILE A 19 -9.48 -9.21 14.76
N LEU A 20 -8.76 -8.46 15.61
CA LEU A 20 -7.30 -8.49 15.69
C LEU A 20 -6.87 -8.73 17.10
N LYS A 21 -5.81 -9.52 17.29
CA LYS A 21 -5.27 -9.85 18.60
C LYS A 21 -3.74 -9.74 18.57
N ASN A 22 -3.22 -8.90 19.46
CA ASN A 22 -1.78 -8.76 19.74
C ASN A 22 -0.92 -8.56 18.48
N ILE A 23 -1.34 -7.68 17.57
CA ILE A 23 -0.59 -7.39 16.34
C ILE A 23 0.68 -6.62 16.69
N ASN A 24 1.81 -7.13 16.21
CA ASN A 24 3.13 -6.51 16.33
C ASN A 24 3.77 -6.50 14.94
N ILE A 25 3.92 -5.32 14.35
CA ILE A 25 4.59 -5.12 13.05
C ILE A 25 5.39 -3.82 13.08
N HIS A 26 6.41 -3.75 12.24
CA HIS A 26 7.14 -2.52 12.00
C HIS A 26 7.52 -2.36 10.52
N VAL A 27 7.75 -1.13 10.09
CA VAL A 27 8.20 -0.80 8.74
C VAL A 27 9.37 0.18 8.85
N ASN A 28 10.48 -0.15 8.20
CA ASN A 28 11.65 0.72 8.15
C ASN A 28 11.49 1.79 7.04
N GLU A 29 12.26 2.86 7.16
CA GLU A 29 12.30 3.89 6.12
C GLU A 29 12.76 3.30 4.78
N ASN A 30 12.05 3.63 3.70
CA ASN A 30 12.22 3.15 2.33
C ASN A 30 11.95 1.64 2.13
N GLU A 31 11.48 0.93 3.15
CA GLU A 31 11.10 -0.47 3.06
C GLU A 31 9.72 -0.65 2.42
N MET A 32 9.55 -1.74 1.71
CA MET A 32 8.24 -2.23 1.28
C MET A 32 7.91 -3.51 2.03
N VAL A 33 6.88 -3.43 2.85
CA VAL A 33 6.39 -4.56 3.67
C VAL A 33 5.03 -4.99 3.15
N ALA A 34 4.83 -6.28 2.92
CA ALA A 34 3.51 -6.82 2.63
C ALA A 34 2.88 -7.47 3.87
N ILE A 35 1.56 -7.43 3.94
CA ILE A 35 0.74 -8.25 4.83
C ILE A 35 -0.11 -9.17 3.97
N VAL A 36 0.16 -10.45 4.05
CA VAL A 36 -0.63 -11.49 3.37
C VAL A 36 -1.53 -12.22 4.35
N GLY A 37 -2.65 -12.74 3.87
CA GLY A 37 -3.58 -13.52 4.68
C GLY A 37 -4.90 -13.74 3.97
N SER A 38 -5.69 -14.68 4.44
CA SER A 38 -6.99 -15.03 3.87
C SER A 38 -7.98 -13.86 3.91
N SER A 39 -9.02 -13.91 3.09
CA SER A 39 -10.08 -12.90 3.13
C SER A 39 -10.81 -12.92 4.49
N GLY A 40 -11.11 -11.73 5.00
CA GLY A 40 -11.81 -11.57 6.29
C GLY A 40 -10.97 -11.78 7.55
N VAL A 41 -9.64 -11.97 7.45
CA VAL A 41 -8.75 -12.15 8.61
C VAL A 41 -8.45 -10.85 9.39
N GLY A 42 -8.86 -9.68 8.86
CA GLY A 42 -8.67 -8.39 9.55
C GLY A 42 -7.67 -7.43 8.90
N LYS A 43 -7.15 -7.73 7.71
CA LYS A 43 -6.15 -6.90 7.00
C LYS A 43 -6.60 -5.44 6.83
N SER A 44 -7.77 -5.20 6.23
CA SER A 44 -8.30 -3.84 6.03
C SER A 44 -8.67 -3.17 7.35
N THR A 45 -9.05 -3.94 8.40
CA THR A 45 -9.23 -3.39 9.74
C THR A 45 -7.92 -2.84 10.30
N LEU A 46 -6.83 -3.58 10.15
CA LEU A 46 -5.49 -3.13 10.56
C LEU A 46 -5.09 -1.83 9.82
N PHE A 47 -5.31 -1.76 8.51
CA PHE A 47 -5.04 -0.54 7.74
C PHE A 47 -5.89 0.65 8.18
N ASN A 48 -7.18 0.43 8.44
CA ASN A 48 -8.06 1.48 8.93
C ASN A 48 -7.64 2.01 10.31
N LEU A 49 -7.06 1.15 11.17
CA LEU A 49 -6.49 1.56 12.45
C LEU A 49 -5.20 2.37 12.25
N ILE A 50 -4.29 1.93 11.38
CA ILE A 50 -3.04 2.65 11.06
C ILE A 50 -3.34 3.99 10.38
N ALA A 51 -4.34 4.04 9.50
CA ALA A 51 -4.76 5.28 8.84
C ALA A 51 -5.51 6.25 9.77
N GLY A 52 -5.93 5.79 10.96
CA GLY A 52 -6.74 6.58 11.89
C GLY A 52 -8.21 6.73 11.47
N VAL A 53 -8.67 5.91 10.52
CA VAL A 53 -10.10 5.82 10.13
C VAL A 53 -10.91 5.15 11.23
N LEU A 54 -10.34 4.12 11.85
CA LEU A 54 -10.87 3.50 13.07
C LEU A 54 -10.04 3.94 14.27
N LYS A 55 -10.72 4.20 15.39
CA LYS A 55 -10.07 4.53 16.66
C LYS A 55 -9.54 3.24 17.30
N LYS A 56 -8.23 3.21 17.61
CA LYS A 56 -7.63 2.07 18.30
C LYS A 56 -8.24 1.87 19.70
N GLN A 57 -8.37 0.63 20.13
CA GLN A 57 -8.88 0.25 21.45
C GLN A 57 -7.73 -0.03 22.43
N THR A 58 -6.76 -0.85 22.01
CA THR A 58 -5.58 -1.22 22.80
C THR A 58 -4.32 -1.14 21.96
N GLY A 59 -3.16 -1.23 22.58
CA GLY A 59 -1.88 -1.21 21.90
C GLY A 59 -1.43 0.18 21.46
N GLU A 60 -0.33 0.21 20.76
CA GLU A 60 0.32 1.44 20.31
C GLU A 60 0.51 1.43 18.79
N ILE A 61 0.33 2.60 18.19
CA ILE A 61 0.71 2.87 16.79
C ILE A 61 1.54 4.15 16.83
N THR A 62 2.77 4.06 16.34
CA THR A 62 3.66 5.21 16.22
C THR A 62 4.14 5.40 14.79
N ILE A 63 4.23 6.67 14.37
CA ILE A 63 4.83 7.05 13.10
C ILE A 63 5.93 8.05 13.40
N ASP A 64 7.12 7.77 12.90
CA ASP A 64 8.33 8.56 13.13
C ASP A 64 8.61 8.78 14.64
N GLY A 65 8.27 7.77 15.46
CA GLY A 65 8.38 7.79 16.93
C GLY A 65 7.27 8.57 17.65
N SER A 66 6.28 9.09 16.95
CA SER A 66 5.18 9.86 17.53
C SER A 66 3.88 9.06 17.60
N ASN A 67 3.16 9.15 18.73
CA ASN A 67 1.80 8.62 18.88
C ASN A 67 0.73 9.46 18.17
N ASP A 68 1.07 10.66 17.70
CA ASP A 68 0.21 11.48 16.82
C ASP A 68 0.37 10.99 15.37
N TYR A 69 -0.27 9.86 15.05
CA TYR A 69 -0.14 9.18 13.76
C TYR A 69 -1.30 9.49 12.79
N ILE A 70 -2.41 10.04 13.25
CA ILE A 70 -3.60 10.29 12.43
C ILE A 70 -3.27 11.29 11.31
N GLY A 71 -3.60 10.93 10.07
CA GLY A 71 -3.32 11.76 8.89
C GLY A 71 -1.84 11.80 8.47
N LYS A 72 -0.97 10.96 9.04
CA LYS A 72 0.46 10.89 8.67
C LYS A 72 0.75 9.89 7.55
N VAL A 73 -0.23 9.12 7.11
CA VAL A 73 -0.12 8.14 6.01
C VAL A 73 -0.91 8.58 4.79
N ALA A 74 -0.50 8.14 3.61
CA ALA A 74 -1.28 8.22 2.39
C ALA A 74 -1.91 6.85 2.15
N TYR A 75 -3.24 6.79 2.08
CA TYR A 75 -4.00 5.54 2.00
C TYR A 75 -4.68 5.40 0.65
N MET A 76 -4.30 4.38 -0.10
CA MET A 76 -4.98 3.96 -1.32
C MET A 76 -5.83 2.73 -1.04
N LEU A 77 -7.12 2.86 -1.27
CA LEU A 77 -8.11 1.80 -1.15
C LEU A 77 -8.08 0.88 -2.37
N GLN A 78 -8.68 -0.30 -2.25
CA GLN A 78 -8.73 -1.32 -3.30
C GLN A 78 -9.25 -0.80 -4.65
N LYS A 79 -10.28 0.04 -4.62
CA LYS A 79 -10.79 0.72 -5.81
C LYS A 79 -10.03 2.03 -6.05
N ASP A 80 -9.87 2.42 -7.31
CA ASP A 80 -9.18 3.67 -7.67
C ASP A 80 -9.88 4.94 -7.13
N LEU A 81 -11.21 4.89 -6.94
CA LEU A 81 -12.04 5.96 -6.41
C LEU A 81 -11.73 7.33 -7.02
N LEU A 82 -11.43 7.36 -8.31
CA LEU A 82 -11.28 8.61 -9.04
C LEU A 82 -12.66 9.30 -9.17
N PHE A 83 -12.66 10.62 -9.05
CA PHE A 83 -13.90 11.39 -9.25
C PHE A 83 -14.22 11.46 -10.73
N GLU A 84 -15.25 10.75 -11.16
CA GLU A 84 -15.66 10.61 -12.56
C GLU A 84 -16.00 11.94 -13.25
N HIS A 85 -16.46 12.93 -12.49
CA HIS A 85 -16.78 14.28 -12.97
C HIS A 85 -15.60 15.25 -12.98
N LYS A 86 -14.40 14.79 -12.59
CA LYS A 86 -13.14 15.56 -12.61
C LYS A 86 -12.20 15.01 -13.65
N THR A 87 -11.47 15.89 -14.32
CA THR A 87 -10.36 15.48 -15.19
C THR A 87 -9.25 14.80 -14.40
N ILE A 88 -8.36 14.10 -15.09
CA ILE A 88 -7.22 13.40 -14.46
C ILE A 88 -6.35 14.37 -13.68
N ILE A 89 -6.00 15.54 -14.26
CA ILE A 89 -5.21 16.53 -13.53
C ILE A 89 -5.93 17.02 -12.27
N ASN A 90 -7.26 17.24 -12.32
CA ASN A 90 -8.03 17.67 -11.16
C ASN A 90 -8.20 16.56 -10.11
N ASN A 91 -8.14 15.28 -10.48
CA ASN A 91 -8.05 14.17 -9.55
C ASN A 91 -6.67 14.14 -8.87
N VAL A 92 -5.59 14.27 -9.64
CA VAL A 92 -4.20 14.23 -9.15
C VAL A 92 -3.91 15.35 -8.15
N ILE A 93 -4.33 16.57 -8.44
CA ILE A 93 -4.03 17.72 -7.58
C ILE A 93 -4.95 17.85 -6.36
N LEU A 94 -6.01 17.04 -6.26
CA LEU A 94 -7.02 17.15 -5.22
C LEU A 94 -6.43 17.17 -3.79
N PRO A 95 -5.45 16.30 -3.44
CA PRO A 95 -4.81 16.36 -2.12
C PRO A 95 -4.16 17.70 -1.81
N LEU A 96 -3.53 18.33 -2.80
CA LEU A 96 -2.91 19.67 -2.63
C LEU A 96 -3.98 20.75 -2.43
N ILE A 97 -5.09 20.67 -3.15
CA ILE A 97 -6.21 21.61 -2.98
C ILE A 97 -6.83 21.46 -1.58
N ILE A 98 -6.98 20.23 -1.07
CA ILE A 98 -7.45 19.99 0.30
C ILE A 98 -6.45 20.54 1.32
N ALA A 99 -5.15 20.45 1.04
CA ALA A 99 -4.08 21.05 1.85
C ALA A 99 -3.99 22.59 1.70
N LYS A 100 -4.92 23.23 0.95
CA LYS A 100 -4.98 24.67 0.70
C LYS A 100 -3.78 25.25 -0.08
N VAL A 101 -3.09 24.41 -0.85
CA VAL A 101 -2.06 24.87 -1.80
C VAL A 101 -2.74 25.69 -2.90
N ASN A 102 -2.08 26.76 -3.35
CA ASN A 102 -2.59 27.59 -4.44
C ASN A 102 -2.85 26.73 -5.68
N LYS A 103 -3.99 26.96 -6.35
CA LYS A 103 -4.41 26.15 -7.50
C LYS A 103 -3.40 26.16 -8.65
N LYS A 104 -2.72 27.28 -8.90
CA LYS A 104 -1.72 27.39 -9.95
C LYS A 104 -0.52 26.51 -9.63
N GLU A 105 0.01 26.60 -8.41
CA GLU A 105 1.11 25.76 -7.93
C GLU A 105 0.73 24.28 -7.94
N ALA A 106 -0.48 23.92 -7.48
CA ALA A 106 -0.97 22.56 -7.53
C ALA A 106 -1.03 22.01 -8.98
N LEU A 107 -1.50 22.82 -9.95
CA LEU A 107 -1.53 22.44 -11.36
C LEU A 107 -0.13 22.28 -11.95
N GLU A 108 0.82 23.14 -11.61
CA GLU A 108 2.22 23.05 -12.05
C GLU A 108 2.84 21.74 -11.54
N GLU A 109 2.65 21.42 -10.25
CA GLU A 109 3.15 20.19 -9.65
C GLU A 109 2.45 18.94 -10.22
N GLY A 110 1.13 19.00 -10.39
CA GLY A 110 0.35 17.91 -10.98
C GLY A 110 0.75 17.62 -12.42
N ASN A 111 0.98 18.64 -13.25
CA ASN A 111 1.46 18.44 -14.62
C ASN A 111 2.90 17.90 -14.66
N LYS A 112 3.76 18.33 -13.74
CA LYS A 112 5.13 17.83 -13.62
C LYS A 112 5.12 16.32 -13.33
N ILE A 113 4.33 15.87 -12.36
CA ILE A 113 4.27 14.45 -11.99
C ILE A 113 3.62 13.61 -13.09
N LEU A 114 2.54 14.08 -13.74
CA LEU A 114 1.93 13.39 -14.87
C LEU A 114 2.91 13.22 -16.02
N LYS A 115 3.70 14.25 -16.32
CA LYS A 115 4.75 14.18 -17.36
C LYS A 115 5.85 13.17 -17.01
N GLN A 116 6.31 13.17 -15.75
CA GLN A 116 7.32 12.23 -15.28
C GLN A 116 6.90 10.76 -15.48
N PHE A 117 5.60 10.48 -15.43
CA PHE A 117 5.03 9.13 -15.56
C PHE A 117 4.32 8.90 -16.91
N ASN A 118 4.57 9.75 -17.92
CA ASN A 118 4.02 9.63 -19.28
C ASN A 118 2.49 9.61 -19.34
N LEU A 119 1.84 10.34 -18.42
CA LEU A 119 0.38 10.49 -18.35
C LEU A 119 -0.10 11.92 -18.69
N ASP A 120 0.80 12.82 -19.07
CA ASP A 120 0.52 14.22 -19.37
C ASP A 120 -0.52 14.40 -20.50
N LYS A 121 -0.46 13.59 -21.56
CA LYS A 121 -1.44 13.60 -22.65
C LYS A 121 -2.88 13.23 -22.22
N TYR A 122 -3.04 12.65 -21.01
CA TYR A 122 -4.34 12.30 -20.44
C TYR A 122 -4.82 13.31 -19.38
N ALA A 123 -4.06 14.38 -19.08
CA ALA A 123 -4.35 15.34 -18.02
C ALA A 123 -5.78 15.90 -18.09
N ASN A 124 -6.26 16.20 -19.30
CA ASN A 124 -7.59 16.77 -19.54
C ASN A 124 -8.68 15.71 -19.84
N LYS A 125 -8.34 14.43 -19.79
CA LYS A 125 -9.30 13.33 -19.94
C LYS A 125 -10.03 13.06 -18.61
N TYR A 126 -11.16 12.35 -18.69
CA TYR A 126 -11.91 11.87 -17.54
C TYR A 126 -11.58 10.40 -17.25
N PRO A 127 -11.78 9.91 -16.02
CA PRO A 127 -11.44 8.53 -15.63
C PRO A 127 -11.99 7.45 -16.57
N GLN A 128 -13.25 7.58 -17.00
CA GLN A 128 -13.90 6.66 -17.93
C GLN A 128 -13.25 6.55 -19.32
N GLN A 129 -12.35 7.48 -19.67
CA GLN A 129 -11.61 7.47 -20.93
C GLN A 129 -10.26 6.75 -20.81
N LEU A 130 -9.93 6.20 -19.63
CA LEU A 130 -8.68 5.51 -19.32
C LEU A 130 -8.93 4.01 -19.13
N SER A 131 -7.90 3.19 -19.46
CA SER A 131 -7.90 1.76 -19.09
C SER A 131 -7.82 1.58 -17.56
N GLY A 132 -8.17 0.38 -17.08
CA GLY A 132 -8.11 0.06 -15.64
C GLY A 132 -6.71 0.30 -15.04
N GLY A 133 -5.66 -0.17 -15.72
CA GLY A 133 -4.28 0.04 -15.29
C GLY A 133 -3.88 1.52 -15.26
N MET A 134 -4.34 2.31 -16.25
CA MET A 134 -4.11 3.75 -16.25
C MET A 134 -4.83 4.45 -15.09
N ARG A 135 -6.07 4.08 -14.79
CA ARG A 135 -6.78 4.61 -13.62
C ARG A 135 -6.04 4.30 -12.32
N GLN A 136 -5.53 3.08 -12.17
CA GLN A 136 -4.73 2.71 -10.99
C GLN A 136 -3.43 3.54 -10.88
N ARG A 137 -2.71 3.78 -11.99
CA ARG A 137 -1.54 4.67 -12.00
C ARG A 137 -1.90 6.09 -11.55
N VAL A 138 -3.01 6.63 -12.04
CA VAL A 138 -3.50 7.96 -11.63
C VAL A 138 -3.87 7.98 -10.15
N ALA A 139 -4.51 6.93 -9.63
CA ALA A 139 -4.85 6.81 -8.21
C ALA A 139 -3.60 6.73 -7.32
N LEU A 140 -2.57 6.00 -7.74
CA LEU A 140 -1.27 5.96 -7.06
C LEU A 140 -0.58 7.33 -7.06
N ILE A 141 -0.59 8.04 -8.20
CA ILE A 141 -0.06 9.41 -8.28
C ILE A 141 -0.85 10.35 -7.37
N ARG A 142 -2.20 10.28 -7.37
CA ARG A 142 -3.03 11.07 -6.46
C ARG A 142 -2.69 10.77 -5.00
N THR A 143 -2.46 9.50 -4.66
CA THR A 143 -2.04 9.10 -3.31
C THR A 143 -0.68 9.68 -2.95
N TYR A 144 0.27 9.71 -3.91
CA TYR A 144 1.57 10.37 -3.72
C TYR A 144 1.42 11.88 -3.44
N MET A 145 0.45 12.56 -4.05
CA MET A 145 0.22 13.99 -3.86
C MET A 145 -0.24 14.39 -2.44
N PHE A 146 -0.59 13.43 -1.56
CA PHE A 146 -0.75 13.68 -0.13
C PHE A 146 0.57 14.05 0.57
N LYS A 147 1.73 13.81 -0.07
CA LYS A 147 3.07 14.12 0.46
C LYS A 147 3.34 13.50 1.83
N ARG A 148 2.91 12.26 2.01
CA ARG A 148 3.18 11.48 3.22
C ARG A 148 4.36 10.55 2.97
N LYS A 149 5.12 10.24 4.03
CA LYS A 149 6.27 9.32 3.95
C LYS A 149 5.83 7.87 3.81
N ILE A 150 4.67 7.51 4.37
CA ILE A 150 4.17 6.14 4.41
C ILE A 150 2.95 6.00 3.51
N PHE A 151 3.01 4.99 2.65
CA PHE A 151 1.93 4.59 1.77
C PHE A 151 1.29 3.32 2.30
N LEU A 152 -0.03 3.34 2.44
CA LEU A 152 -0.84 2.15 2.67
C LEU A 152 -1.54 1.79 1.37
N LEU A 153 -1.27 0.60 0.83
CA LEU A 153 -1.87 0.09 -0.40
C LEU A 153 -2.75 -1.12 -0.06
N ASP A 154 -4.07 -0.94 -0.09
CA ASP A 154 -5.04 -2.00 0.21
C ASP A 154 -5.47 -2.67 -1.10
N GLU A 155 -4.91 -3.85 -1.40
CA GLU A 155 -5.20 -4.63 -2.61
C GLU A 155 -5.15 -3.79 -3.92
N ALA A 156 -4.24 -2.82 -3.98
CA ALA A 156 -4.18 -1.81 -5.03
C ALA A 156 -3.99 -2.36 -6.46
N PHE A 157 -3.60 -3.62 -6.58
CA PHE A 157 -3.29 -4.27 -7.87
C PHE A 157 -4.24 -5.42 -8.21
N SER A 158 -5.22 -5.73 -7.34
CA SER A 158 -6.04 -6.95 -7.44
C SER A 158 -7.06 -6.95 -8.61
N ALA A 159 -7.49 -5.77 -9.07
CA ALA A 159 -8.58 -5.62 -10.05
C ALA A 159 -8.11 -5.61 -11.52
N LEU A 160 -6.88 -6.07 -11.80
CA LEU A 160 -6.26 -6.00 -13.13
C LEU A 160 -6.00 -7.39 -13.71
N ASP A 161 -6.00 -7.49 -15.03
CA ASP A 161 -5.50 -8.69 -15.72
C ASP A 161 -3.98 -8.87 -15.49
N ALA A 162 -3.49 -10.10 -15.68
CA ALA A 162 -2.13 -10.49 -15.33
C ALA A 162 -1.04 -9.62 -16.00
N ILE A 163 -1.22 -9.27 -17.28
CA ILE A 163 -0.22 -8.49 -18.03
C ILE A 163 -0.17 -7.07 -17.50
N THR A 164 -1.33 -6.40 -17.41
CA THR A 164 -1.45 -5.05 -16.86
C THR A 164 -0.94 -4.97 -15.42
N LYS A 165 -1.16 -6.02 -14.63
CA LYS A 165 -0.68 -6.13 -13.25
C LYS A 165 0.85 -6.14 -13.19
N ILE A 166 1.52 -6.96 -13.99
CA ILE A 166 3.00 -7.00 -14.07
C ILE A 166 3.59 -5.65 -14.47
N GLU A 167 2.99 -4.99 -15.48
CA GLU A 167 3.42 -3.65 -15.90
C GLU A 167 3.24 -2.61 -14.79
N LEU A 168 2.13 -2.68 -14.06
CA LEU A 168 1.85 -1.76 -12.96
C LEU A 168 2.81 -1.99 -11.78
N HIS A 169 3.14 -3.25 -11.45
CA HIS A 169 4.12 -3.58 -10.43
C HIS A 169 5.49 -2.96 -10.74
N LYS A 170 6.01 -3.17 -11.95
CA LYS A 170 7.29 -2.58 -12.39
C LYS A 170 7.25 -1.06 -12.30
N TRP A 171 6.18 -0.46 -12.82
CA TRP A 171 5.97 0.98 -12.76
C TRP A 171 5.92 1.51 -11.32
N TYR A 172 5.28 0.77 -10.40
CA TYR A 172 5.22 1.15 -8.99
C TYR A 172 6.60 1.05 -8.31
N LEU A 173 7.39 0.03 -8.62
CA LEU A 173 8.76 -0.08 -8.10
C LEU A 173 9.64 1.10 -8.56
N ASP A 174 9.51 1.54 -9.81
CA ASP A 174 10.19 2.73 -10.33
C ASP A 174 9.74 4.00 -9.58
N LEU A 175 8.43 4.15 -9.34
CA LEU A 175 7.88 5.24 -8.55
C LEU A 175 8.41 5.20 -7.12
N LYS A 176 8.36 4.03 -6.46
CA LYS A 176 8.88 3.84 -5.09
C LYS A 176 10.35 4.26 -5.00
N LYS A 177 11.18 3.78 -5.93
CA LYS A 177 12.62 4.09 -5.98
C LYS A 177 12.87 5.58 -6.27
N GLY A 178 12.13 6.16 -7.21
CA GLY A 178 12.32 7.57 -7.59
C GLY A 178 11.96 8.57 -6.49
N PHE A 179 11.10 8.19 -5.55
CA PHE A 179 10.61 9.05 -4.46
C PHE A 179 10.96 8.54 -3.06
N ASN A 180 11.74 7.47 -2.93
CA ASN A 180 12.10 6.86 -1.66
C ASN A 180 10.88 6.56 -0.78
N LEU A 181 9.86 5.93 -1.36
CA LEU A 181 8.61 5.66 -0.65
C LEU A 181 8.75 4.49 0.31
N THR A 182 8.24 4.66 1.52
CA THR A 182 7.99 3.58 2.47
C THR A 182 6.58 3.07 2.25
N THR A 183 6.41 1.76 2.07
CA THR A 183 5.11 1.19 1.68
C THR A 183 4.73 0.02 2.57
N LEU A 184 3.49 0.03 3.04
CA LEU A 184 2.82 -1.14 3.60
C LEU A 184 1.72 -1.57 2.62
N LEU A 185 1.79 -2.80 2.13
CA LEU A 185 0.88 -3.39 1.15
C LEU A 185 0.03 -4.47 1.80
N ILE A 186 -1.26 -4.44 1.60
CA ILE A 186 -2.13 -5.60 1.82
C ILE A 186 -2.41 -6.27 0.49
N THR A 187 -2.22 -7.59 0.46
CA THR A 187 -2.64 -8.41 -0.68
C THR A 187 -3.02 -9.82 -0.22
N HIS A 188 -3.86 -10.49 -1.00
CA HIS A 188 -4.12 -11.91 -0.87
C HIS A 188 -3.29 -12.72 -1.89
N ASP A 189 -2.57 -12.05 -2.78
CA ASP A 189 -1.71 -12.66 -3.79
C ASP A 189 -0.28 -12.79 -3.26
N ILE A 190 0.13 -14.04 -2.99
CA ILE A 190 1.46 -14.35 -2.45
C ILE A 190 2.56 -14.01 -3.46
N GLU A 191 2.32 -14.22 -4.77
CA GLU A 191 3.30 -13.90 -5.81
C GLU A 191 3.54 -12.39 -5.89
N GLU A 192 2.49 -11.61 -5.77
CA GLU A 192 2.58 -10.15 -5.67
C GLU A 192 3.41 -9.71 -4.45
N ALA A 193 3.13 -10.29 -3.28
CA ALA A 193 3.86 -9.97 -2.06
C ALA A 193 5.36 -10.30 -2.20
N VAL A 194 5.71 -11.48 -2.70
CA VAL A 194 7.10 -11.91 -2.92
C VAL A 194 7.79 -11.06 -3.99
N PHE A 195 7.05 -10.62 -5.02
CA PHE A 195 7.62 -9.81 -6.09
C PHE A 195 7.94 -8.38 -5.66
N LEU A 196 7.09 -7.79 -4.81
CA LEU A 196 7.15 -6.36 -4.51
C LEU A 196 7.88 -6.03 -3.21
N SER A 197 7.94 -6.96 -2.23
CA SER A 197 8.24 -6.60 -0.86
C SER A 197 9.65 -7.01 -0.43
N ASP A 198 10.21 -6.21 0.47
CA ASP A 198 11.47 -6.51 1.17
C ASP A 198 11.20 -7.46 2.37
N ARG A 199 9.96 -7.45 2.90
CA ARG A 199 9.52 -8.27 4.03
C ARG A 199 8.02 -8.52 3.96
N ILE A 200 7.59 -9.70 4.45
CA ILE A 200 6.20 -10.14 4.45
C ILE A 200 5.81 -10.56 5.85
N TYR A 201 4.71 -10.00 6.37
CA TYR A 201 4.00 -10.50 7.53
C TYR A 201 2.84 -11.37 7.10
N ILE A 202 2.66 -12.50 7.76
CA ILE A 202 1.56 -13.44 7.51
C ILE A 202 0.54 -13.24 8.61
N LEU A 203 -0.65 -12.76 8.24
CA LEU A 203 -1.78 -12.57 9.15
C LEU A 203 -2.71 -13.78 9.02
N GLY A 204 -2.82 -14.54 10.09
CA GLY A 204 -3.63 -15.77 10.17
C GLY A 204 -4.56 -15.77 11.38
N ASN A 205 -5.20 -16.91 11.63
CA ASN A 205 -6.11 -17.16 12.74
C ASN A 205 -7.40 -16.29 12.72
N LYS A 206 -8.27 -16.54 13.66
CA LYS A 206 -9.46 -15.72 13.97
C LYS A 206 -9.66 -15.72 15.50
N PRO A 207 -9.45 -14.57 16.16
CA PRO A 207 -9.06 -13.25 15.63
C PRO A 207 -7.68 -13.25 14.96
N GLY A 208 -7.45 -12.29 14.02
CA GLY A 208 -6.22 -12.19 13.27
C GLY A 208 -5.00 -11.93 14.15
N GLU A 209 -3.95 -12.71 13.96
CA GLU A 209 -2.65 -12.62 14.63
C GLU A 209 -1.53 -12.69 13.58
N ILE A 210 -0.36 -12.11 13.85
CA ILE A 210 0.82 -12.36 13.01
C ILE A 210 1.34 -13.76 13.33
N ILE A 211 1.24 -14.67 12.38
CA ILE A 211 1.66 -16.06 12.49
C ILE A 211 3.01 -16.35 11.84
N GLY A 212 3.54 -15.39 11.11
CA GLY A 212 4.87 -15.50 10.48
C GLY A 212 5.38 -14.17 9.99
N GLU A 213 6.70 -14.06 9.87
CA GLU A 213 7.45 -12.97 9.27
C GLU A 213 8.55 -13.55 8.39
N ILE A 214 8.63 -13.12 7.13
CA ILE A 214 9.64 -13.56 6.18
C ILE A 214 10.31 -12.32 5.59
N LYS A 215 11.63 -12.30 5.60
CA LYS A 215 12.45 -11.30 4.94
C LYS A 215 12.82 -11.83 3.55
N ILE A 216 12.60 -11.03 2.53
CA ILE A 216 12.90 -11.38 1.15
C ILE A 216 14.30 -10.89 0.80
N GLU A 217 15.20 -11.82 0.55
CA GLU A 217 16.57 -11.55 0.15
C GLU A 217 16.87 -12.27 -1.16
N ILE A 218 16.86 -11.53 -2.27
CA ILE A 218 17.09 -12.08 -3.60
C ILE A 218 18.56 -11.94 -3.97
N ASN A 219 19.24 -13.08 -4.20
CA ASN A 219 20.59 -13.10 -4.72
C ASN A 219 20.53 -12.94 -6.27
N PRO A 220 21.06 -11.85 -6.84
CA PRO A 220 21.02 -11.62 -8.28
C PRO A 220 21.88 -12.58 -9.10
N ASN A 221 22.76 -13.36 -8.47
CA ASN A 221 23.64 -14.34 -9.12
C ASN A 221 22.98 -15.72 -9.24
N GLU A 222 21.78 -15.91 -8.71
CA GLU A 222 21.01 -17.14 -8.75
C GLU A 222 19.69 -16.94 -9.52
N ASP A 223 19.05 -18.03 -9.89
CA ASP A 223 17.74 -17.96 -10.56
C ASP A 223 16.70 -17.29 -9.66
N ILE A 224 16.23 -16.12 -10.06
CA ILE A 224 15.29 -15.31 -9.30
C ILE A 224 13.93 -16.00 -9.15
N ASP A 225 13.49 -16.72 -10.18
CA ASP A 225 12.17 -17.39 -10.16
C ASP A 225 12.18 -18.60 -9.23
N VAL A 226 13.31 -19.31 -9.13
CA VAL A 226 13.50 -20.39 -8.15
C VAL A 226 13.46 -19.83 -6.72
N GLN A 227 14.14 -18.72 -6.47
CA GLN A 227 14.13 -18.07 -5.15
C GLN A 227 12.71 -17.58 -4.77
N ARG A 228 11.99 -16.96 -5.70
CA ARG A 228 10.59 -16.55 -5.48
C ARG A 228 9.68 -17.73 -5.18
N LEU A 229 9.86 -18.84 -5.89
CA LEU A 229 9.10 -20.06 -5.64
C LEU A 229 9.39 -20.62 -4.23
N PHE A 230 10.63 -20.54 -3.77
CA PHE A 230 11.01 -20.92 -2.40
C PHE A 230 10.23 -20.10 -1.36
N TYR A 231 10.26 -18.75 -1.44
CA TYR A 231 9.50 -17.90 -0.54
C TYR A 231 7.99 -18.13 -0.60
N LYS A 232 7.45 -18.34 -1.81
CA LYS A 232 6.03 -18.69 -1.98
C LYS A 232 5.67 -19.96 -1.21
N LYS A 233 6.47 -21.02 -1.33
CA LYS A 233 6.27 -22.27 -0.59
C LYS A 233 6.38 -22.08 0.93
N GLU A 234 7.34 -21.30 1.39
CA GLU A 234 7.51 -20.99 2.81
C GLU A 234 6.27 -20.28 3.37
N ILE A 235 5.73 -19.29 2.66
CA ILE A 235 4.48 -18.61 3.06
C ILE A 235 3.31 -19.61 3.14
N LEU A 236 3.14 -20.45 2.11
CA LEU A 236 2.05 -21.45 2.08
C LEU A 236 2.17 -22.43 3.25
N ASN A 237 3.39 -22.89 3.58
CA ASN A 237 3.62 -23.76 4.71
C ASN A 237 3.21 -23.10 6.04
N ILE A 238 3.60 -21.82 6.26
CA ILE A 238 3.21 -21.09 7.48
C ILE A 238 1.68 -20.91 7.56
N MET A 239 1.03 -20.74 6.41
CA MET A 239 -0.43 -20.62 6.33
C MET A 239 -1.15 -21.99 6.45
N ASN A 240 -0.43 -23.11 6.54
CA ASN A 240 -0.96 -24.48 6.50
C ASN A 240 -1.83 -24.76 5.27
N ILE A 241 -1.41 -24.22 4.11
CA ILE A 241 -2.04 -24.47 2.80
C ILE A 241 -1.10 -25.39 2.02
N GLU A 242 -1.55 -26.63 1.77
CA GLU A 242 -0.83 -27.63 0.97
C GLU A 242 -0.86 -27.30 -0.54
#